data_b28e936550082eceac6366fad848311a
#
_entry.id   b28e936550082eceac6366fad848311a
#
_cell.length_a   1.000
_cell.length_b   1.000
_cell.length_c   1.000
_cell.angle_alpha   90.00
_cell.angle_beta   90.00
_cell.angle_gamma   90.00
#
_symmetry.space_group_name_H-M   'P 1'
#
loop_
_entity.id
_entity.type
_entity.pdbx_description
1 polymer ?
#
loop_
_entity_poly.entity_id
_entity_poly.type
_entity_poly.pdbx_seq_one_letter_code
_entity_poly.pdbx_strand_id
1 'polypeptide(L)'
;MSLFDFFKKKEVSKAKSDGSDLLNKIQDNAFPIEKGISGKMPTCDSLYPHEVLVLSYASYYCTSGNKFPKFWSYEYGIKDVQSILSKLEKDGFIEIDFSANRLTKRKISELKPVLQSHGLKASGKKSEMIERILENISEKELDILFPEKPYKYTPKGEALLKK
;
A
#
# COMPACT_ATOMS: atom_id res chain seq x y z
N MET A 1 -21.84 -32.25 22.71
CA MET A 1 -21.03 -32.61 21.54
C MET A 1 -20.20 -31.44 21.16
N SER A 2 -18.88 -31.55 21.38
CA SER A 2 -17.93 -30.45 21.19
C SER A 2 -17.46 -30.41 19.75
N LEU A 3 -17.25 -29.19 19.23
CA LEU A 3 -16.76 -28.90 17.88
C LEU A 3 -15.40 -29.58 17.57
N PHE A 4 -14.72 -30.08 18.59
CA PHE A 4 -13.44 -30.80 18.50
C PHE A 4 -13.56 -32.25 18.03
N ASP A 5 -14.74 -32.87 18.11
CA ASP A 5 -14.93 -34.28 17.66
C ASP A 5 -15.15 -34.44 16.16
N PHE A 6 -15.40 -33.33 15.46
CA PHE A 6 -15.61 -33.36 13.99
C PHE A 6 -14.29 -33.47 13.20
N PHE A 7 -13.17 -33.10 13.80
CA PHE A 7 -11.86 -33.15 13.15
C PHE A 7 -11.07 -34.46 13.31
N LYS A 8 -11.60 -35.42 14.09
CA LYS A 8 -10.87 -36.65 14.43
C LYS A 8 -11.23 -37.88 13.62
N LYS A 9 -12.04 -37.74 12.54
CA LYS A 9 -12.45 -38.89 11.73
C LYS A 9 -12.37 -38.61 10.24
N LYS A 10 -11.14 -38.37 9.76
CA LYS A 10 -10.75 -38.61 8.37
C LYS A 10 -9.31 -39.09 8.36
N GLU A 11 -9.13 -40.38 8.62
CA GLU A 11 -7.94 -41.08 8.18
C GLU A 11 -7.91 -41.02 6.65
N VAL A 12 -7.02 -40.18 6.14
CA VAL A 12 -6.72 -40.12 4.72
C VAL A 12 -5.77 -41.26 4.44
N SER A 13 -6.26 -42.21 3.66
CA SER A 13 -5.43 -43.19 2.97
C SER A 13 -4.22 -42.48 2.32
N LYS A 14 -3.01 -42.95 2.66
CA LYS A 14 -1.74 -42.56 2.05
C LYS A 14 -1.77 -42.87 0.55
N ALA A 15 -2.18 -41.90 -0.24
CA ALA A 15 -1.70 -41.79 -1.60
C ALA A 15 -0.43 -40.94 -1.52
N LYS A 16 0.73 -41.57 -1.75
CA LYS A 16 1.99 -40.86 -2.07
C LYS A 16 1.77 -40.20 -3.43
N SER A 17 1.24 -38.98 -3.44
CA SER A 17 1.40 -38.09 -4.57
C SER A 17 2.62 -37.23 -4.27
N ASP A 18 3.59 -37.30 -5.13
CA ASP A 18 4.85 -36.59 -5.07
C ASP A 18 4.58 -35.10 -4.83
N GLY A 19 5.03 -34.57 -3.67
CA GLY A 19 4.89 -33.15 -3.33
C GLY A 19 5.63 -32.20 -4.30
N SER A 20 6.51 -32.75 -5.14
CA SER A 20 7.20 -32.04 -6.21
C SER A 20 6.25 -31.62 -7.34
N ASP A 21 5.27 -32.44 -7.68
CA ASP A 21 4.31 -32.12 -8.77
C ASP A 21 3.31 -31.04 -8.39
N LEU A 22 2.93 -30.97 -7.11
CA LEU A 22 2.06 -29.88 -6.61
C LEU A 22 2.84 -28.57 -6.47
N LEU A 23 4.09 -28.63 -6.03
CA LEU A 23 4.97 -27.46 -5.96
C LEU A 23 5.30 -26.93 -7.36
N ASN A 24 5.54 -27.80 -8.33
CA ASN A 24 5.74 -27.40 -9.72
C ASN A 24 4.46 -26.82 -10.35
N LYS A 25 3.29 -27.37 -10.09
CA LYS A 25 2.01 -26.83 -10.54
C LYS A 25 1.66 -25.50 -9.85
N ILE A 26 2.07 -25.30 -8.59
CA ILE A 26 1.91 -24.04 -7.87
C ILE A 26 2.92 -23.01 -8.39
N GLN A 27 4.14 -23.43 -8.75
CA GLN A 27 5.13 -22.56 -9.40
C GLN A 27 4.73 -22.17 -10.84
N ASP A 28 4.07 -23.05 -11.58
CA ASP A 28 3.55 -22.75 -12.92
C ASP A 28 2.28 -21.87 -12.90
N ASN A 29 1.53 -21.86 -11.79
CA ASN A 29 0.34 -21.02 -11.57
C ASN A 29 0.56 -19.86 -10.59
N ALA A 30 1.64 -19.85 -9.81
CA ALA A 30 2.10 -18.65 -9.13
C ALA A 30 2.59 -17.73 -10.23
N PHE A 31 1.86 -16.64 -10.48
CA PHE A 31 2.21 -15.61 -11.43
C PHE A 31 3.73 -15.43 -11.44
N PRO A 32 4.46 -15.96 -12.44
CA PRO A 32 5.89 -15.80 -12.49
C PRO A 32 6.16 -14.39 -12.96
N ILE A 33 6.17 -13.49 -11.99
CA ILE A 33 6.48 -12.08 -12.22
C ILE A 33 7.90 -11.93 -12.80
N GLU A 34 8.81 -12.86 -12.52
CA GLU A 34 10.14 -12.83 -13.13
C GLU A 34 10.20 -13.26 -14.61
N LYS A 35 9.32 -14.14 -15.07
CA LYS A 35 9.31 -14.61 -16.47
C LYS A 35 8.17 -14.06 -17.31
N GLY A 36 7.15 -13.50 -16.68
CA GLY A 36 5.93 -13.11 -17.36
C GLY A 36 5.73 -11.62 -17.56
N ILE A 37 6.45 -10.77 -16.82
CA ILE A 37 6.20 -9.32 -16.82
C ILE A 37 7.19 -8.57 -17.70
N SER A 38 8.43 -9.00 -17.80
CA SER A 38 9.40 -8.33 -18.68
C SER A 38 9.16 -8.55 -20.18
N GLY A 39 8.19 -9.37 -20.56
CA GLY A 39 7.88 -9.67 -21.96
C GLY A 39 6.40 -9.57 -22.35
N LYS A 40 5.49 -9.28 -21.43
CA LYS A 40 4.07 -9.10 -21.75
C LYS A 40 3.80 -7.65 -22.08
N MET A 41 2.98 -7.46 -23.14
CA MET A 41 2.53 -6.15 -23.57
C MET A 41 1.97 -5.34 -22.42
N PRO A 42 2.23 -4.03 -22.37
CA PRO A 42 1.56 -3.14 -21.44
C PRO A 42 0.04 -3.25 -21.61
N THR A 43 -0.70 -2.97 -20.55
CA THR A 43 -2.16 -2.83 -20.62
C THR A 43 -2.54 -1.75 -21.65
N CYS A 44 -3.83 -1.65 -21.97
CA CYS A 44 -4.33 -0.62 -22.88
C CYS A 44 -3.94 0.82 -22.47
N ASP A 45 -3.57 1.02 -21.22
CA ASP A 45 -3.13 2.30 -20.65
C ASP A 45 -1.59 2.42 -20.53
N SER A 46 -0.84 1.57 -21.25
CA SER A 46 0.64 1.54 -21.27
C SER A 46 1.33 1.18 -19.95
N LEU A 47 0.62 0.60 -19.00
CA LEU A 47 1.19 0.10 -17.77
C LEU A 47 1.44 -1.41 -17.83
N TYR A 48 2.53 -1.85 -17.24
CA TYR A 48 2.79 -3.26 -17.04
C TYR A 48 1.98 -3.82 -15.85
N PRO A 49 1.67 -5.12 -15.80
CA PRO A 49 0.90 -5.72 -14.70
C PRO A 49 1.45 -5.43 -13.32
N HIS A 50 2.77 -5.40 -13.13
CA HIS A 50 3.40 -5.07 -11.85
C HIS A 50 3.20 -3.58 -11.46
N GLU A 51 3.11 -2.68 -12.43
CA GLU A 51 2.82 -1.27 -12.19
C GLU A 51 1.36 -1.06 -11.79
N VAL A 52 0.43 -1.81 -12.40
CA VAL A 52 -0.99 -1.83 -11.99
C VAL A 52 -1.14 -2.38 -10.58
N LEU A 53 -0.37 -3.41 -10.22
CA LEU A 53 -0.35 -3.94 -8.87
C LEU A 53 0.16 -2.89 -7.86
N VAL A 54 1.27 -2.19 -8.15
CA VAL A 54 1.76 -1.11 -7.29
C VAL A 54 0.75 0.04 -7.24
N LEU A 55 0.10 0.38 -8.35
CA LEU A 55 -0.95 1.38 -8.39
C LEU A 55 -2.08 1.04 -7.39
N SER A 56 -2.54 -0.21 -7.35
CA SER A 56 -3.62 -0.62 -6.43
C SER A 56 -3.29 -0.42 -4.94
N TYR A 57 -2.00 -0.36 -4.60
CA TYR A 57 -1.51 -0.11 -3.25
C TYR A 57 -1.01 1.33 -3.01
N ALA A 58 -1.00 2.18 -4.04
CA ALA A 58 -0.38 3.49 -3.98
C ALA A 58 -0.94 4.39 -2.85
N SER A 59 -2.24 4.30 -2.57
CA SER A 59 -2.88 5.07 -1.49
C SER A 59 -2.37 4.74 -0.08
N TYR A 60 -1.67 3.63 0.10
CA TYR A 60 -1.05 3.26 1.39
C TYR A 60 0.34 3.85 1.57
N TYR A 61 0.94 4.40 0.52
CA TYR A 61 2.31 4.90 0.50
C TYR A 61 2.36 6.42 0.46
N CYS A 62 3.55 6.93 0.79
CA CYS A 62 3.87 8.35 0.80
C CYS A 62 5.03 8.63 -0.17
N THR A 63 5.32 9.91 -0.39
CA THR A 63 6.45 10.34 -1.24
C THR A 63 7.81 9.89 -0.72
N SER A 64 7.92 9.72 0.60
CA SER A 64 9.15 9.28 1.28
C SER A 64 8.83 8.52 2.57
N GLY A 65 9.86 7.97 3.23
CA GLY A 65 9.70 7.30 4.53
C GLY A 65 8.99 5.95 4.48
N ASN A 66 8.71 5.42 3.30
CA ASN A 66 7.99 4.16 3.14
C ASN A 66 8.82 2.97 3.61
N LYS A 67 8.16 2.09 4.37
CA LYS A 67 8.67 0.75 4.67
C LYS A 67 7.90 -0.25 3.83
N PHE A 68 8.48 -0.61 2.69
CA PHE A 68 7.85 -1.57 1.80
C PHE A 68 7.93 -2.99 2.37
N PRO A 69 6.80 -3.70 2.47
CA PRO A 69 6.79 -5.11 2.87
C PRO A 69 7.67 -5.97 1.97
N LYS A 70 8.28 -7.00 2.54
CA LYS A 70 9.17 -7.91 1.81
C LYS A 70 8.49 -8.69 0.68
N PHE A 71 7.16 -8.84 0.74
CA PHE A 71 6.42 -9.55 -0.31
C PHE A 71 6.61 -8.92 -1.70
N TRP A 72 6.85 -7.61 -1.79
CA TRP A 72 7.11 -6.94 -3.06
C TRP A 72 8.30 -7.56 -3.80
N SER A 73 9.40 -7.80 -3.08
CA SER A 73 10.59 -8.39 -3.66
C SER A 73 10.52 -9.91 -3.72
N TYR A 74 9.91 -10.56 -2.73
CA TYR A 74 9.91 -12.01 -2.60
C TYR A 74 8.83 -12.68 -3.47
N GLU A 75 7.60 -12.17 -3.45
CA GLU A 75 6.47 -12.76 -4.20
C GLU A 75 6.36 -12.17 -5.60
N TYR A 76 6.60 -10.88 -5.73
CA TYR A 76 6.38 -10.14 -6.98
C TYR A 76 7.65 -9.73 -7.72
N GLY A 77 8.83 -9.99 -7.17
CA GLY A 77 10.11 -9.64 -7.81
C GLY A 77 10.35 -8.12 -7.93
N ILE A 78 9.52 -7.29 -7.31
CA ILE A 78 9.59 -5.84 -7.37
C ILE A 78 10.57 -5.35 -6.31
N LYS A 79 11.78 -4.96 -6.75
CA LYS A 79 12.85 -4.51 -5.85
C LYS A 79 12.73 -3.04 -5.47
N ASP A 80 12.19 -2.21 -6.36
CA ASP A 80 12.08 -0.76 -6.20
C ASP A 80 10.65 -0.28 -6.44
N VAL A 81 9.83 -0.41 -5.42
CA VAL A 81 8.43 0.06 -5.42
C VAL A 81 8.37 1.60 -5.49
N GLN A 82 9.35 2.31 -4.88
CA GLN A 82 9.37 3.75 -4.87
C GLN A 82 9.57 4.34 -6.28
N SER A 83 10.42 3.73 -7.09
CA SER A 83 10.62 4.13 -8.48
C SER A 83 9.34 3.97 -9.31
N ILE A 84 8.59 2.89 -9.08
CA ILE A 84 7.30 2.68 -9.76
C ILE A 84 6.27 3.72 -9.32
N LEU A 85 6.18 4.05 -8.02
CA LEU A 85 5.30 5.11 -7.54
C LEU A 85 5.63 6.46 -8.18
N SER A 86 6.92 6.81 -8.27
CA SER A 86 7.35 8.05 -8.93
C SER A 86 7.02 8.07 -10.43
N LYS A 87 7.10 6.92 -11.10
CA LYS A 87 6.66 6.79 -12.50
C LYS A 87 5.14 6.97 -12.62
N LEU A 88 4.36 6.32 -11.77
CA LEU A 88 2.90 6.43 -11.76
C LEU A 88 2.42 7.86 -11.50
N GLU A 89 3.12 8.60 -10.65
CA GLU A 89 2.89 10.02 -10.39
C GLU A 89 3.18 10.85 -11.67
N LYS A 90 4.34 10.64 -12.29
CA LYS A 90 4.74 11.32 -13.54
C LYS A 90 3.77 11.04 -14.69
N ASP A 91 3.27 9.82 -14.78
CA ASP A 91 2.33 9.37 -15.82
C ASP A 91 0.88 9.80 -15.50
N GLY A 92 0.65 10.43 -14.34
CA GLY A 92 -0.63 11.02 -13.93
C GLY A 92 -1.67 10.00 -13.48
N PHE A 93 -1.29 8.83 -12.98
CA PHE A 93 -2.20 7.85 -12.37
C PHE A 93 -2.43 8.10 -10.88
N ILE A 94 -1.44 8.67 -10.22
CA ILE A 94 -1.51 9.12 -8.82
C ILE A 94 -1.00 10.54 -8.72
N GLU A 95 -1.38 11.22 -7.68
CA GLU A 95 -0.88 12.55 -7.35
C GLU A 95 -0.61 12.66 -5.85
N ILE A 96 0.22 13.64 -5.48
CA ILE A 96 0.49 13.92 -4.07
C ILE A 96 -0.76 14.54 -3.45
N ASP A 97 -1.19 13.98 -2.33
CA ASP A 97 -2.31 14.54 -1.56
C ASP A 97 -1.81 15.64 -0.63
N PHE A 98 -2.03 16.89 -1.03
CA PHE A 98 -1.74 18.07 -0.22
C PHE A 98 -2.88 18.41 0.76
N SER A 99 -3.97 17.68 0.73
CA SER A 99 -5.14 17.97 1.56
C SER A 99 -4.89 17.65 3.04
N ALA A 100 -5.80 18.12 3.87
CA ALA A 100 -5.86 17.81 5.30
C ALA A 100 -5.85 16.30 5.61
N ASN A 101 -6.22 15.47 4.62
CA ASN A 101 -6.21 14.00 4.75
C ASN A 101 -4.85 13.42 5.10
N ARG A 102 -3.73 14.11 4.77
CA ARG A 102 -2.39 13.69 5.19
C ARG A 102 -2.26 13.50 6.69
N LEU A 103 -2.94 14.34 7.49
CA LEU A 103 -2.92 14.26 8.95
C LEU A 103 -3.78 13.11 9.48
N THR A 104 -4.81 12.69 8.75
CA THR A 104 -5.67 11.56 9.16
C THR A 104 -4.91 10.23 9.21
N LYS A 105 -3.85 10.07 8.42
CA LYS A 105 -2.99 8.88 8.43
C LYS A 105 -1.97 8.88 9.55
N ARG A 106 -1.71 10.03 10.21
CA ARG A 106 -0.75 10.15 11.32
C ARG A 106 -1.31 9.54 12.61
N LYS A 107 -0.41 9.06 13.45
CA LYS A 107 -0.78 8.58 14.78
C LYS A 107 -1.00 9.76 15.73
N ILE A 108 -1.85 9.57 16.74
CA ILE A 108 -2.08 10.56 17.79
C ILE A 108 -0.76 10.94 18.50
N SER A 109 0.15 9.97 18.65
CA SER A 109 1.49 10.19 19.22
C SER A 109 2.36 11.15 18.42
N GLU A 110 2.09 11.33 17.13
CA GLU A 110 2.81 12.27 16.25
C GLU A 110 2.15 13.66 16.26
N LEU A 111 0.83 13.72 16.43
CA LEU A 111 0.07 14.97 16.45
C LEU A 111 0.21 15.73 17.78
N LYS A 112 0.27 15.00 18.92
CA LYS A 112 0.37 15.62 20.26
C LYS A 112 1.58 16.53 20.44
N PRO A 113 2.82 16.11 20.10
CA PRO A 113 3.99 16.99 20.22
C PRO A 113 3.86 18.26 19.39
N VAL A 114 3.27 18.18 18.21
CA VAL A 114 3.05 19.35 17.34
C VAL A 114 2.09 20.34 17.98
N LEU A 115 0.97 19.86 18.52
CA LEU A 115 0.03 20.72 19.27
C LEU A 115 0.69 21.35 20.48
N GLN A 116 1.49 20.59 21.24
CA GLN A 116 2.19 21.09 22.45
C GLN A 116 3.23 22.16 22.10
N SER A 117 4.01 21.96 21.04
CA SER A 117 5.01 22.96 20.61
C SER A 117 4.39 24.29 20.17
N HIS A 118 3.14 24.27 19.72
CA HIS A 118 2.38 25.46 19.33
C HIS A 118 1.45 25.99 20.45
N GLY A 119 1.58 25.48 21.67
CA GLY A 119 0.74 25.91 22.82
C GLY A 119 -0.74 25.51 22.67
N LEU A 120 -1.06 24.55 21.80
CA LEU A 120 -2.42 24.12 21.54
C LEU A 120 -2.79 22.92 22.40
N LYS A 121 -4.10 22.80 22.67
CA LYS A 121 -4.63 21.67 23.48
C LYS A 121 -4.38 20.34 22.79
N ALA A 122 -3.56 19.46 23.39
CA ALA A 122 -3.17 18.14 22.87
C ALA A 122 -4.07 16.99 23.36
N SER A 123 -5.31 17.30 23.79
CA SER A 123 -6.31 16.32 24.24
C SER A 123 -7.59 16.39 23.41
N GLY A 124 -8.36 15.30 23.40
CA GLY A 124 -9.59 15.17 22.63
C GLY A 124 -9.51 14.08 21.57
N LYS A 125 -10.48 14.04 20.68
CA LYS A 125 -10.54 13.12 19.54
C LYS A 125 -9.49 13.48 18.50
N LYS A 126 -9.05 12.49 17.74
CA LYS A 126 -8.05 12.70 16.66
C LYS A 126 -8.53 13.75 15.64
N SER A 127 -9.80 13.74 15.28
CA SER A 127 -10.39 14.73 14.37
C SER A 127 -10.26 16.15 14.89
N GLU A 128 -10.55 16.37 16.17
CA GLU A 128 -10.43 17.68 16.82
C GLU A 128 -8.97 18.17 16.91
N MET A 129 -8.02 17.24 17.09
CA MET A 129 -6.59 17.57 17.07
C MET A 129 -6.14 18.00 15.67
N ILE A 130 -6.60 17.30 14.62
CA ILE A 130 -6.30 17.64 13.23
C ILE A 130 -6.90 19.02 12.89
N GLU A 131 -8.13 19.27 13.25
CA GLU A 131 -8.82 20.55 13.02
C GLU A 131 -8.04 21.72 13.65
N ARG A 132 -7.65 21.59 14.93
CA ARG A 132 -6.80 22.59 15.61
C ARG A 132 -5.45 22.83 14.92
N ILE A 133 -4.82 21.77 14.40
CA ILE A 133 -3.58 21.88 13.63
C ILE A 133 -3.83 22.69 12.36
N LEU A 134 -4.87 22.35 11.61
CA LEU A 134 -5.19 23.03 10.36
C LEU A 134 -5.61 24.50 10.51
N GLU A 135 -6.24 24.83 11.63
CA GLU A 135 -6.66 26.21 11.94
C GLU A 135 -5.53 27.10 12.41
N ASN A 136 -4.49 26.53 13.05
CA ASN A 136 -3.47 27.31 13.74
C ASN A 136 -2.05 27.19 13.14
N ILE A 137 -1.80 26.22 12.28
CA ILE A 137 -0.49 25.97 11.69
C ILE A 137 -0.55 26.17 10.17
N SER A 138 0.37 26.95 9.65
CA SER A 138 0.41 27.23 8.21
C SER A 138 0.77 25.98 7.39
N GLU A 139 0.30 25.95 6.14
CA GLU A 139 0.59 24.82 5.24
C GLU A 139 2.10 24.62 5.01
N LYS A 140 2.85 25.70 4.90
CA LYS A 140 4.32 25.65 4.76
C LYS A 140 5.00 25.00 5.96
N GLU A 141 4.52 25.30 7.15
CA GLU A 141 5.04 24.72 8.39
C GLU A 141 4.63 23.26 8.53
N LEU A 142 3.40 22.90 8.13
CA LEU A 142 2.97 21.53 8.05
C LEU A 142 3.81 20.70 7.06
N ASP A 143 4.30 21.31 5.98
CA ASP A 143 5.18 20.64 5.03
C ASP A 143 6.57 20.34 5.62
N ILE A 144 7.03 21.18 6.54
CA ILE A 144 8.28 20.96 7.29
C ILE A 144 8.09 19.89 8.37
N LEU A 145 7.00 19.97 9.11
CA LEU A 145 6.70 19.04 10.21
C LEU A 145 6.34 17.63 9.71
N PHE A 146 5.68 17.55 8.57
CA PHE A 146 5.23 16.31 7.95
C PHE A 146 5.65 16.24 6.47
N PRO A 147 6.95 16.02 6.19
CA PRO A 147 7.48 16.01 4.82
C PRO A 147 6.94 14.85 3.98
N GLU A 148 6.49 13.78 4.64
CA GLU A 148 5.94 12.60 3.97
C GLU A 148 4.49 12.88 3.56
N LYS A 149 4.27 13.04 2.27
CA LYS A 149 2.94 13.30 1.69
C LYS A 149 2.36 12.02 1.11
N PRO A 150 1.12 11.65 1.47
CA PRO A 150 0.50 10.47 0.91
C PRO A 150 0.15 10.65 -0.56
N TYR A 151 0.07 9.54 -1.29
CA TYR A 151 -0.49 9.53 -2.63
C TYR A 151 -2.02 9.37 -2.59
N LYS A 152 -2.70 9.95 -3.57
CA LYS A 152 -4.11 9.69 -3.89
C LYS A 152 -4.24 9.36 -5.38
N TYR A 153 -5.29 8.67 -5.74
CA TYR A 153 -5.57 8.36 -7.14
C TYR A 153 -6.07 9.60 -7.88
N THR A 154 -5.65 9.72 -9.13
CA THR A 154 -6.29 10.63 -10.08
C THR A 154 -7.51 9.93 -10.69
N PRO A 155 -8.42 10.66 -11.38
CA PRO A 155 -9.52 10.04 -12.13
C PRO A 155 -9.04 8.98 -13.13
N LYS A 156 -7.86 9.18 -13.72
CA LYS A 156 -7.21 8.22 -14.63
C LYS A 156 -6.81 6.94 -13.90
N GLY A 157 -6.20 7.06 -12.72
CA GLY A 157 -5.82 5.91 -11.89
C GLY A 157 -7.02 5.14 -11.38
N GLU A 158 -8.06 5.83 -10.91
CA GLU A 158 -9.31 5.17 -10.49
C GLU A 158 -10.02 4.43 -11.62
N ALA A 159 -10.08 5.02 -12.80
CA ALA A 159 -10.70 4.41 -13.97
C ALA A 159 -9.98 3.09 -14.37
N LEU A 160 -8.66 3.07 -14.25
CA LEU A 160 -7.88 1.87 -14.53
C LEU A 160 -8.14 0.75 -13.51
N LEU A 161 -8.23 1.09 -12.22
CA LEU A 161 -8.46 0.11 -11.14
C LEU A 161 -9.89 -0.46 -11.11
N LYS A 162 -10.84 0.17 -11.81
CA LYS A 162 -12.23 -0.29 -11.94
C LYS A 162 -12.46 -1.21 -13.16
N LYS A 163 -11.48 -1.37 -14.04
CA LYS A 163 -11.52 -2.29 -15.20
C LYS A 163 -11.18 -3.72 -14.78
#